data_841bc11c85a2014bd59c5251382eacf6
#
_entry.id   841bc11c85a2014bd59c5251382eacf6
#
_cell.length_a   1.000
_cell.length_b   1.000
_cell.length_c   1.000
_cell.angle_alpha   90.00
_cell.angle_beta   90.00
_cell.angle_gamma   90.00
#
_symmetry.space_group_name_H-M   'P 1'
#
loop_
_entity.id
_entity.type
_entity.pdbx_description
1 polymer ?
#
loop_
_entity_poly.entity_id
_entity_poly.type
_entity_poly.pdbx_seq_one_letter_code
_entity_poly.pdbx_strand_id
1 'polypeptide(L)'
;MQIKAKESTCSRISEIDEKTGKSEWHGYSAEWHKGTPEDLVATPLLDRQSPLLDLKIRIGLAPNNNGKTIVGKDRRFIHNLRISTPGRFYYSHPYWWSVFASGWYDFSSAIPVFKKSLIKNQMALRYTIYIQETFWEKLYASEKIVKDDEKAIRRDKFLQDMNDFLAGEENAGKGFISHFHYDRIKGFEDKDIIITPLESFFKGGEYIEDSEEVSNMMCYGMGVHPSIIGAAPGKGKSINGTEARELFTIEQALMKMYQDLTLEPLYFVKAINQWPKDIYFAVTNCQLTTLDKGTGATKNTGLTPETEQK
;
A
#
# COMPACT_ATOMS: atom_id res chain seq x y z
N MET A 1 -31.83 9.10 -22.42
CA MET A 1 -30.81 8.04 -22.17
C MET A 1 -30.55 7.94 -20.67
N GLN A 2 -30.44 6.73 -20.14
CA GLN A 2 -30.14 6.47 -18.71
C GLN A 2 -28.79 5.76 -18.63
N ILE A 3 -27.94 6.18 -17.69
CA ILE A 3 -26.63 5.56 -17.41
C ILE A 3 -26.72 4.83 -16.08
N LYS A 4 -26.10 3.65 -16.02
CA LYS A 4 -25.95 2.87 -14.79
C LYS A 4 -24.56 2.22 -14.78
N ALA A 5 -23.82 2.39 -13.71
CA ALA A 5 -22.57 1.67 -13.51
C ALA A 5 -22.85 0.17 -13.26
N LYS A 6 -21.99 -0.68 -13.80
CA LYS A 6 -21.94 -2.11 -13.54
C LYS A 6 -20.67 -2.44 -12.77
N GLU A 7 -20.82 -3.30 -11.80
CA GLU A 7 -19.69 -3.73 -10.99
C GLU A 7 -18.71 -4.56 -11.81
N SER A 8 -17.42 -4.19 -11.74
CA SER A 8 -16.37 -4.82 -12.55
C SER A 8 -16.10 -6.26 -12.15
N THR A 9 -16.27 -6.60 -10.87
CA THR A 9 -16.10 -7.97 -10.35
C THR A 9 -17.07 -8.97 -10.97
N CYS A 10 -18.31 -8.52 -11.23
CA CYS A 10 -19.35 -9.31 -11.85
C CYS A 10 -19.37 -9.21 -13.38
N SER A 11 -18.46 -8.45 -13.96
CA SER A 11 -18.43 -8.15 -15.39
C SER A 11 -17.33 -8.94 -16.11
N ARG A 12 -17.66 -9.51 -17.28
CA ARG A 12 -16.71 -10.17 -18.20
C ARG A 12 -17.03 -9.74 -19.62
N ILE A 13 -16.03 -9.71 -20.49
CA ILE A 13 -16.19 -9.47 -21.91
C ILE A 13 -15.97 -10.79 -22.67
N SER A 14 -16.68 -10.94 -23.79
CA SER A 14 -16.54 -12.11 -24.65
C SER A 14 -15.14 -12.22 -25.23
N GLU A 15 -14.79 -13.41 -25.69
CA GLU A 15 -13.59 -13.60 -26.49
C GLU A 15 -13.60 -12.68 -27.72
N ILE A 16 -12.41 -12.42 -28.22
CA ILE A 16 -12.21 -11.60 -29.40
C ILE A 16 -12.49 -12.46 -30.61
N ASP A 17 -13.32 -11.98 -31.48
CA ASP A 17 -13.44 -12.55 -32.81
C ASP A 17 -12.14 -12.33 -33.60
N GLU A 18 -11.49 -13.41 -34.01
CA GLU A 18 -10.20 -13.38 -34.70
C GLU A 18 -10.25 -12.60 -36.02
N LYS A 19 -11.43 -12.56 -36.69
CA LYS A 19 -11.60 -11.85 -37.97
C LYS A 19 -11.74 -10.34 -37.80
N THR A 20 -12.47 -9.93 -36.77
CA THR A 20 -12.78 -8.50 -36.54
C THR A 20 -11.85 -7.87 -35.51
N GLY A 21 -11.18 -8.66 -34.71
CA GLY A 21 -10.36 -8.18 -33.58
C GLY A 21 -11.20 -7.52 -32.48
N LYS A 22 -12.51 -7.74 -32.46
CA LYS A 22 -13.44 -7.09 -31.52
C LYS A 22 -14.09 -8.08 -30.58
N SER A 23 -14.37 -7.62 -29.37
CA SER A 23 -15.23 -8.31 -28.43
C SER A 23 -16.62 -7.70 -28.51
N GLU A 24 -17.65 -8.51 -28.75
CA GLU A 24 -19.00 -8.01 -29.09
C GLU A 24 -19.94 -8.00 -27.88
N TRP A 25 -19.67 -8.83 -26.87
CA TRP A 25 -20.60 -9.05 -25.77
C TRP A 25 -19.95 -8.80 -24.42
N HIS A 26 -20.79 -8.33 -23.53
CA HIS A 26 -20.49 -8.22 -22.10
C HIS A 26 -21.44 -9.16 -21.34
N GLY A 27 -20.86 -10.01 -20.49
CA GLY A 27 -21.58 -10.87 -19.57
C GLY A 27 -21.55 -10.30 -18.17
N TYR A 28 -22.71 -10.30 -17.49
CA TYR A 28 -22.84 -9.92 -16.10
C TYR A 28 -23.43 -11.07 -15.30
N SER A 29 -22.70 -11.51 -14.29
CA SER A 29 -23.13 -12.56 -13.37
C SER A 29 -22.42 -12.42 -12.02
N ALA A 30 -23.05 -12.82 -10.93
CA ALA A 30 -22.44 -12.99 -9.63
C ALA A 30 -21.77 -14.35 -9.47
N GLU A 31 -22.06 -15.30 -10.36
CA GLU A 31 -21.70 -16.71 -10.23
C GLU A 31 -20.50 -17.18 -11.10
N TRP A 32 -19.60 -16.26 -11.45
CA TRP A 32 -18.43 -16.61 -12.28
C TRP A 32 -17.55 -17.72 -11.69
N HIS A 33 -17.59 -17.92 -10.38
CA HIS A 33 -16.85 -18.97 -9.71
C HIS A 33 -17.35 -20.39 -10.04
N LYS A 34 -18.58 -20.53 -10.56
CA LYS A 34 -19.16 -21.81 -10.97
C LYS A 34 -18.75 -22.24 -12.39
N GLY A 35 -17.96 -21.41 -13.09
CA GLY A 35 -17.54 -21.65 -14.46
C GLY A 35 -18.58 -21.27 -15.50
N THR A 36 -19.74 -21.90 -15.51
CA THR A 36 -20.89 -21.54 -16.39
C THR A 36 -22.00 -21.00 -15.50
N PRO A 37 -22.16 -19.67 -15.42
CA PRO A 37 -23.19 -19.07 -14.58
C PRO A 37 -24.59 -19.23 -15.18
N GLU A 38 -25.55 -19.61 -14.36
CA GLU A 38 -26.97 -19.73 -14.76
C GLU A 38 -27.67 -18.37 -14.86
N ASP A 39 -27.20 -17.38 -14.10
CA ASP A 39 -27.73 -16.01 -14.03
C ASP A 39 -27.11 -15.05 -15.07
N LEU A 40 -26.45 -15.57 -16.09
CA LEU A 40 -25.71 -14.76 -17.06
C LEU A 40 -26.63 -13.82 -17.85
N VAL A 41 -26.38 -12.52 -17.69
CA VAL A 41 -27.01 -11.49 -18.51
C VAL A 41 -26.03 -10.99 -19.56
N ALA A 42 -26.25 -11.38 -20.81
CA ALA A 42 -25.47 -10.89 -21.96
C ALA A 42 -26.01 -9.55 -22.45
N THR A 43 -25.14 -8.61 -22.72
CA THR A 43 -25.48 -7.28 -23.24
C THR A 43 -24.45 -6.89 -24.32
N PRO A 44 -24.87 -6.30 -25.45
CA PRO A 44 -23.95 -5.88 -26.49
C PRO A 44 -22.93 -4.85 -25.97
N LEU A 45 -21.68 -5.08 -26.32
CA LEU A 45 -20.57 -4.18 -26.00
C LEU A 45 -20.41 -3.16 -27.13
N LEU A 46 -20.17 -1.90 -26.78
CA LEU A 46 -19.85 -0.86 -27.76
C LEU A 46 -18.42 -1.01 -28.26
N ASP A 47 -18.19 -0.58 -29.51
CA ASP A 47 -16.87 -0.59 -30.12
C ASP A 47 -15.88 0.19 -29.25
N ARG A 48 -14.73 -0.40 -29.00
CA ARG A 48 -13.68 0.16 -28.16
C ARG A 48 -13.08 1.44 -28.73
N GLN A 49 -12.92 1.51 -30.04
CA GLN A 49 -12.23 2.63 -30.70
C GLN A 49 -13.14 3.84 -30.90
N SER A 50 -14.41 3.59 -31.20
CA SER A 50 -15.38 4.64 -31.54
C SER A 50 -16.74 4.37 -30.87
N PRO A 51 -16.80 4.32 -29.51
CA PRO A 51 -17.99 3.87 -28.81
C PRO A 51 -19.22 4.76 -29.04
N LEU A 52 -19.03 6.08 -29.12
CA LEU A 52 -20.12 7.01 -29.38
C LEU A 52 -20.68 6.88 -30.81
N LEU A 53 -19.80 6.67 -31.79
CA LEU A 53 -20.23 6.46 -33.17
C LEU A 53 -20.99 5.13 -33.34
N ASP A 54 -20.46 4.06 -32.73
CA ASP A 54 -21.11 2.74 -32.75
C ASP A 54 -22.48 2.82 -32.07
N LEU A 55 -22.60 3.51 -30.93
CA LEU A 55 -23.87 3.75 -30.26
C LEU A 55 -24.85 4.49 -31.19
N LYS A 56 -24.43 5.57 -31.84
CA LYS A 56 -25.28 6.31 -32.77
C LYS A 56 -25.75 5.46 -33.94
N ILE A 57 -24.89 4.60 -34.50
CA ILE A 57 -25.26 3.67 -35.57
C ILE A 57 -26.31 2.68 -35.09
N ARG A 58 -26.10 2.04 -33.95
CA ARG A 58 -27.02 1.02 -33.39
C ARG A 58 -28.40 1.56 -33.03
N ILE A 59 -28.49 2.82 -32.59
CA ILE A 59 -29.79 3.47 -32.31
C ILE A 59 -30.39 4.22 -33.51
N GLY A 60 -29.73 4.18 -34.68
CA GLY A 60 -30.25 4.80 -35.90
C GLY A 60 -30.10 6.33 -35.96
N LEU A 61 -29.13 6.90 -35.27
CA LEU A 61 -28.80 8.33 -35.36
C LEU A 61 -27.65 8.64 -36.34
N ALA A 62 -26.98 7.59 -36.82
CA ALA A 62 -25.92 7.68 -37.82
C ALA A 62 -26.04 6.54 -38.81
N PRO A 63 -25.60 6.72 -40.09
CA PRO A 63 -25.56 5.65 -41.05
C PRO A 63 -24.48 4.62 -40.70
N ASN A 64 -24.72 3.37 -41.03
CA ASN A 64 -23.74 2.29 -40.95
C ASN A 64 -22.69 2.40 -42.04
N ASN A 65 -21.70 1.48 -42.09
CA ASN A 65 -20.63 1.44 -43.10
C ASN A 65 -21.18 1.29 -44.54
N ASN A 66 -22.43 0.86 -44.72
CA ASN A 66 -23.09 0.71 -46.00
C ASN A 66 -23.98 1.93 -46.36
N GLY A 67 -23.84 3.02 -45.62
CA GLY A 67 -24.65 4.24 -45.83
C GLY A 67 -26.11 4.14 -45.45
N LYS A 68 -26.54 3.03 -44.77
CA LYS A 68 -27.94 2.82 -44.37
C LYS A 68 -28.13 3.13 -42.90
N THR A 69 -29.19 3.85 -42.56
CA THR A 69 -29.63 4.09 -41.19
C THR A 69 -30.59 2.98 -40.79
N ILE A 70 -30.19 2.13 -39.87
CA ILE A 70 -30.97 1.00 -39.37
C ILE A 70 -31.04 1.10 -37.83
N VAL A 71 -32.23 1.09 -37.28
CA VAL A 71 -32.45 1.04 -35.81
C VAL A 71 -32.32 -0.41 -35.38
N GLY A 72 -31.34 -0.69 -34.55
CA GLY A 72 -31.17 -2.01 -33.92
C GLY A 72 -32.30 -2.32 -32.91
N LYS A 73 -32.46 -3.61 -32.60
CA LYS A 73 -33.45 -4.10 -31.63
C LYS A 73 -33.01 -3.85 -30.17
N ASP A 74 -31.72 -3.79 -29.94
CA ASP A 74 -31.16 -3.65 -28.60
C ASP A 74 -31.37 -2.26 -28.02
N ARG A 75 -31.79 -2.22 -26.79
CA ARG A 75 -32.03 -0.98 -26.01
C ARG A 75 -31.03 -0.75 -24.92
N ARG A 76 -30.11 -1.68 -24.70
CA ARG A 76 -29.09 -1.64 -23.66
C ARG A 76 -27.74 -1.94 -24.30
N PHE A 77 -26.74 -1.15 -23.92
CA PHE A 77 -25.38 -1.30 -24.42
C PHE A 77 -24.42 -1.08 -23.27
N ILE A 78 -23.28 -1.74 -23.32
CA ILE A 78 -22.20 -1.55 -22.35
C ILE A 78 -21.09 -0.74 -23.02
N HIS A 79 -20.63 0.27 -22.31
CA HIS A 79 -19.42 1.00 -22.61
C HIS A 79 -18.33 0.61 -21.60
N ASN A 80 -17.20 0.13 -22.09
CA ASN A 80 -16.07 -0.27 -21.25
C ASN A 80 -15.14 0.91 -21.02
N LEU A 81 -15.32 1.58 -19.86
CA LEU A 81 -14.44 2.66 -19.42
C LEU A 81 -13.13 2.09 -18.93
N ARG A 82 -12.04 2.36 -19.63
CA ARG A 82 -10.72 1.90 -19.23
C ARG A 82 -9.59 2.75 -19.83
N ILE A 83 -8.49 2.83 -19.09
CA ILE A 83 -7.23 3.32 -19.61
C ILE A 83 -6.50 2.11 -20.21
N SER A 84 -6.10 2.22 -21.48
CA SER A 84 -5.42 1.13 -22.16
C SER A 84 -4.03 0.88 -21.58
N THR A 85 -3.75 -0.38 -21.26
CA THR A 85 -2.41 -0.82 -20.85
C THR A 85 -1.75 -1.50 -22.06
N PRO A 86 -0.55 -1.07 -22.48
CA PRO A 86 0.20 -1.72 -23.56
C PRO A 86 0.36 -3.22 -23.29
N GLY A 87 0.16 -4.04 -24.33
CA GLY A 87 0.25 -5.50 -24.23
C GLY A 87 -0.92 -6.20 -23.54
N ARG A 88 -1.96 -5.46 -23.11
CA ARG A 88 -3.17 -6.03 -22.49
C ARG A 88 -4.40 -5.73 -23.30
N PHE A 89 -5.03 -6.76 -23.86
CA PHE A 89 -6.18 -6.60 -24.73
C PHE A 89 -7.51 -6.62 -23.98
N TYR A 90 -7.76 -7.62 -23.18
CA TYR A 90 -9.05 -7.79 -22.49
C TYR A 90 -9.25 -6.82 -21.34
N TYR A 91 -8.34 -6.83 -20.39
CA TYR A 91 -8.43 -6.02 -19.17
C TYR A 91 -7.16 -5.22 -19.00
N SER A 92 -7.31 -3.96 -18.66
CA SER A 92 -6.19 -3.09 -18.34
C SER A 92 -5.72 -3.35 -16.90
N HIS A 93 -4.43 -3.22 -16.69
CA HIS A 93 -3.92 -3.11 -15.33
C HIS A 93 -4.19 -1.71 -14.79
N PRO A 94 -4.52 -1.58 -13.50
CA PRO A 94 -4.53 -0.27 -12.86
C PRO A 94 -3.12 0.33 -12.88
N TYR A 95 -3.01 1.65 -12.89
CA TYR A 95 -1.72 2.35 -12.99
C TYR A 95 -0.76 2.01 -11.85
N TRP A 96 -1.28 1.71 -10.67
CA TRP A 96 -0.51 1.29 -9.50
C TRP A 96 -0.05 -0.18 -9.54
N TRP A 97 -0.36 -0.93 -10.59
CA TRP A 97 0.06 -2.33 -10.74
C TRP A 97 1.58 -2.53 -10.69
N SER A 98 2.33 -1.52 -11.11
CA SER A 98 3.80 -1.53 -11.05
C SER A 98 4.35 -1.78 -9.65
N VAL A 99 3.66 -1.33 -8.60
CA VAL A 99 4.03 -1.54 -7.19
C VAL A 99 4.07 -3.02 -6.85
N PHE A 100 3.10 -3.79 -7.36
CA PHE A 100 3.05 -5.25 -7.16
C PHE A 100 4.04 -5.97 -8.05
N ALA A 101 4.09 -5.62 -9.34
CA ALA A 101 4.96 -6.28 -10.32
C ALA A 101 6.46 -6.09 -10.02
N SER A 102 6.83 -4.99 -9.38
CA SER A 102 8.22 -4.70 -8.98
C SER A 102 8.63 -5.32 -7.63
N GLY A 103 7.68 -5.89 -6.88
CA GLY A 103 7.95 -6.47 -5.56
C GLY A 103 8.00 -5.47 -4.39
N TRP A 104 7.80 -4.17 -4.63
CA TRP A 104 7.82 -3.16 -3.56
C TRP A 104 6.73 -3.39 -2.51
N TYR A 105 5.57 -3.88 -2.92
CA TYR A 105 4.51 -4.25 -1.99
C TYR A 105 4.93 -5.40 -1.05
N ASP A 106 5.56 -6.44 -1.59
CA ASP A 106 6.02 -7.59 -0.81
C ASP A 106 7.12 -7.16 0.16
N PHE A 107 8.04 -6.31 -0.30
CA PHE A 107 9.09 -5.75 0.55
C PHE A 107 8.50 -4.88 1.69
N SER A 108 7.51 -4.05 1.38
CA SER A 108 6.74 -3.28 2.38
C SER A 108 6.15 -4.18 3.47
N SER A 109 5.59 -5.30 3.07
CA SER A 109 4.96 -6.28 3.98
C SER A 109 5.98 -7.06 4.81
N ALA A 110 7.19 -7.28 4.29
CA ALA A 110 8.26 -8.01 4.96
C ALA A 110 8.92 -7.21 6.09
N ILE A 111 9.09 -5.89 5.93
CA ILE A 111 9.77 -5.03 6.92
C ILE A 111 9.12 -5.10 8.31
N PRO A 112 7.80 -4.94 8.50
CA PRO A 112 7.17 -5.03 9.81
C PRO A 112 7.31 -6.40 10.45
N VAL A 113 7.23 -7.47 9.65
CA VAL A 113 7.40 -8.85 10.12
C VAL A 113 8.81 -9.07 10.63
N PHE A 114 9.79 -8.61 9.88
CA PHE A 114 11.19 -8.70 10.25
C PHE A 114 11.50 -7.88 11.52
N LYS A 115 11.05 -6.63 11.59
CA LYS A 115 11.20 -5.78 12.78
C LYS A 115 10.58 -6.42 14.03
N LYS A 116 9.40 -7.00 13.89
CA LYS A 116 8.73 -7.72 14.98
C LYS A 116 9.56 -8.92 15.45
N SER A 117 10.10 -9.70 14.52
CA SER A 117 10.99 -10.84 14.83
C SER A 117 12.27 -10.38 15.52
N LEU A 118 12.88 -9.31 15.03
CA LEU A 118 14.08 -8.73 15.65
C LEU A 118 13.83 -8.31 17.09
N ILE A 119 12.79 -7.54 17.35
CA ILE A 119 12.42 -7.09 18.70
C ILE A 119 12.20 -8.30 19.60
N LYS A 120 11.47 -9.31 19.10
CA LYS A 120 11.20 -10.52 19.89
C LYS A 120 12.48 -11.30 20.21
N ASN A 121 13.39 -11.43 19.24
CA ASN A 121 14.65 -12.15 19.42
C ASN A 121 15.66 -11.37 20.28
N GLN A 122 15.69 -10.04 20.16
CA GLN A 122 16.54 -9.20 21.02
C GLN A 122 16.11 -9.24 22.48
N MET A 123 14.83 -9.48 22.76
CA MET A 123 14.37 -9.70 24.14
C MET A 123 14.82 -11.05 24.70
N ALA A 124 15.11 -12.04 23.82
CA ALA A 124 15.44 -13.41 24.22
C ALA A 124 16.94 -13.62 24.54
N LEU A 125 17.86 -12.86 23.90
CA LEU A 125 19.30 -13.05 24.03
C LEU A 125 19.97 -11.74 24.44
N ARG A 126 19.89 -11.39 25.71
CA ARG A 126 20.44 -10.11 26.21
C ARG A 126 21.82 -10.22 26.82
N TYR A 127 22.20 -11.41 27.30
CA TYR A 127 23.39 -11.58 28.12
C TYR A 127 24.12 -12.86 27.77
N THR A 128 25.45 -12.78 27.79
CA THR A 128 26.33 -13.96 27.89
C THR A 128 26.75 -14.10 29.34
N ILE A 129 26.52 -15.26 29.92
CA ILE A 129 26.78 -15.55 31.32
C ILE A 129 27.96 -16.53 31.37
N TYR A 130 29.04 -16.10 31.98
CA TYR A 130 30.20 -16.94 32.25
C TYR A 130 30.17 -17.30 33.72
N ILE A 131 30.18 -18.61 34.03
CA ILE A 131 30.19 -19.13 35.37
C ILE A 131 31.47 -19.94 35.55
N GLN A 132 32.27 -19.64 36.55
CA GLN A 132 33.50 -20.39 36.82
C GLN A 132 33.20 -21.78 37.34
N GLU A 133 34.05 -22.75 37.00
CA GLU A 133 33.95 -24.13 37.51
C GLU A 133 34.05 -24.16 39.03
N THR A 134 34.91 -23.38 39.65
CA THR A 134 35.09 -23.24 41.10
C THR A 134 33.82 -22.79 41.83
N PHE A 135 32.92 -22.06 41.14
CA PHE A 135 31.61 -21.69 41.70
C PHE A 135 30.75 -22.93 41.96
N TRP A 136 30.73 -23.86 41.04
CA TRP A 136 29.94 -25.08 41.17
C TRP A 136 30.48 -25.96 42.28
N GLU A 137 31.82 -26.10 42.41
CA GLU A 137 32.44 -26.84 43.49
C GLU A 137 32.08 -26.26 44.87
N LYS A 138 32.15 -24.93 45.03
CA LYS A 138 31.77 -24.22 46.29
C LYS A 138 30.27 -24.41 46.57
N LEU A 139 29.42 -24.35 45.53
CA LEU A 139 27.97 -24.53 45.72
C LEU A 139 27.63 -25.94 46.18
N TYR A 140 28.22 -26.96 45.50
CA TYR A 140 27.97 -28.37 45.87
C TYR A 140 28.51 -28.71 47.27
N ALA A 141 29.67 -28.13 47.64
CA ALA A 141 30.21 -28.32 48.98
C ALA A 141 29.33 -27.67 50.05
N SER A 142 28.78 -26.47 49.84
CA SER A 142 27.89 -25.78 50.77
C SER A 142 26.57 -26.50 50.97
N GLU A 143 26.03 -27.09 49.91
CA GLU A 143 24.75 -27.85 49.92
C GLU A 143 24.96 -29.37 50.23
N LYS A 144 26.22 -29.82 50.42
CA LYS A 144 26.57 -31.21 50.70
C LYS A 144 26.12 -32.20 49.64
N ILE A 145 26.10 -31.81 48.37
CA ILE A 145 25.70 -32.62 47.25
C ILE A 145 26.92 -33.44 46.77
N VAL A 146 26.84 -34.76 46.83
CA VAL A 146 27.96 -35.66 46.50
C VAL A 146 27.71 -36.40 45.20
N LYS A 147 26.45 -36.78 44.92
CA LYS A 147 26.10 -37.56 43.77
C LYS A 147 26.06 -36.73 42.49
N ASP A 148 26.58 -37.26 41.39
CA ASP A 148 26.69 -36.53 40.13
C ASP A 148 25.31 -36.21 39.52
N ASP A 149 24.34 -37.11 39.67
CA ASP A 149 22.95 -36.84 39.24
C ASP A 149 22.30 -35.68 39.95
N GLU A 150 22.53 -35.58 41.28
CA GLU A 150 22.01 -34.47 42.10
C GLU A 150 22.72 -33.15 41.74
N LYS A 151 24.02 -33.17 41.41
CA LYS A 151 24.77 -31.99 40.91
C LYS A 151 24.22 -31.48 39.61
N ALA A 152 23.90 -32.39 38.65
CA ALA A 152 23.32 -32.04 37.38
C ALA A 152 21.95 -31.34 37.54
N ILE A 153 21.07 -31.94 38.30
CA ILE A 153 19.72 -31.38 38.60
C ILE A 153 19.85 -30.00 39.26
N ARG A 154 20.77 -29.84 40.22
CA ARG A 154 20.96 -28.58 40.92
C ARG A 154 21.52 -27.48 39.99
N ARG A 155 22.42 -27.85 39.11
CA ARG A 155 22.99 -26.99 38.05
C ARG A 155 21.90 -26.49 37.13
N ASP A 156 21.10 -27.39 36.57
CA ASP A 156 20.02 -27.07 35.66
C ASP A 156 18.98 -26.14 36.31
N LYS A 157 18.62 -26.41 37.57
CA LYS A 157 17.73 -25.55 38.32
C LYS A 157 18.29 -24.15 38.51
N PHE A 158 19.57 -24.01 38.86
CA PHE A 158 20.22 -22.71 39.04
C PHE A 158 20.24 -21.93 37.70
N LEU A 159 20.54 -22.59 36.59
CA LEU A 159 20.54 -21.97 35.25
C LEU A 159 19.13 -21.53 34.86
N GLN A 160 18.12 -22.31 35.19
CA GLN A 160 16.73 -21.97 34.93
C GLN A 160 16.28 -20.76 35.77
N ASP A 161 16.54 -20.76 37.10
CA ASP A 161 16.22 -19.65 38.01
C ASP A 161 16.92 -18.35 37.55
N MET A 162 18.15 -18.45 37.04
CA MET A 162 18.88 -17.29 36.51
C MET A 162 18.28 -16.78 35.18
N ASN A 163 17.91 -17.68 34.30
CA ASN A 163 17.22 -17.31 33.05
C ASN A 163 15.89 -16.65 33.34
N ASP A 164 15.09 -17.20 34.24
CA ASP A 164 13.80 -16.64 34.62
C ASP A 164 13.95 -15.25 35.31
N PHE A 165 15.00 -15.08 36.06
CA PHE A 165 15.31 -13.77 36.66
C PHE A 165 15.69 -12.73 35.59
N LEU A 166 16.55 -13.09 34.64
CA LEU A 166 17.05 -12.19 33.60
C LEU A 166 16.04 -11.92 32.46
N ALA A 167 15.16 -12.91 32.17
CA ALA A 167 14.15 -12.79 31.12
C ALA A 167 12.80 -12.26 31.60
N GLY A 168 12.53 -12.26 32.93
CA GLY A 168 11.25 -11.83 33.51
C GLY A 168 11.01 -10.33 33.39
N GLU A 169 9.92 -9.93 32.77
CA GLU A 169 9.49 -8.52 32.69
C GLU A 169 9.31 -7.89 34.10
N GLU A 170 8.89 -8.67 35.06
CA GLU A 170 8.70 -8.25 36.43
C GLU A 170 10.02 -7.96 37.19
N ASN A 171 11.14 -8.40 36.65
CA ASN A 171 12.46 -8.23 37.22
C ASN A 171 13.25 -7.07 36.61
N ALA A 172 12.64 -6.34 35.69
CA ALA A 172 13.24 -5.18 35.03
C ALA A 172 13.62 -4.13 36.12
N GLY A 173 14.91 -3.83 36.21
CA GLY A 173 15.45 -2.89 37.21
C GLY A 173 15.90 -3.51 38.53
N LYS A 174 15.76 -4.85 38.72
CA LYS A 174 16.34 -5.54 39.86
C LYS A 174 17.81 -5.87 39.61
N GLY A 175 18.65 -5.79 40.61
CA GLY A 175 20.08 -6.12 40.53
C GLY A 175 20.32 -7.60 40.85
N PHE A 176 21.24 -8.22 40.13
CA PHE A 176 21.78 -9.53 40.46
C PHE A 176 23.01 -9.34 41.37
N ILE A 177 23.04 -9.98 42.55
CA ILE A 177 24.14 -9.87 43.50
C ILE A 177 25.01 -11.12 43.36
N SER A 178 26.25 -10.94 42.98
CA SER A 178 27.26 -11.98 42.92
C SER A 178 28.40 -11.66 43.90
N HIS A 179 29.05 -12.67 44.39
CA HIS A 179 30.23 -12.52 45.25
C HIS A 179 31.48 -12.55 44.42
N PHE A 180 32.50 -11.79 44.82
CA PHE A 180 33.83 -11.85 44.22
C PHE A 180 34.88 -12.03 45.32
N HIS A 181 35.94 -12.72 44.99
CA HIS A 181 37.09 -12.89 45.86
C HIS A 181 38.27 -12.12 45.31
N TYR A 182 38.95 -11.33 46.17
CA TYR A 182 40.14 -10.61 45.79
C TYR A 182 41.38 -11.34 46.34
N ASP A 183 42.19 -11.93 45.49
CA ASP A 183 43.46 -12.57 45.86
C ASP A 183 44.57 -11.49 45.97
N ARG A 184 44.94 -11.12 47.20
CA ARG A 184 45.95 -10.12 47.46
C ARG A 184 47.37 -10.54 46.97
N ILE A 185 47.63 -11.85 46.80
CA ILE A 185 48.96 -12.33 46.42
C ILE A 185 49.14 -12.22 44.92
N LYS A 186 48.09 -12.48 44.16
CA LYS A 186 48.11 -12.45 42.70
C LYS A 186 47.62 -11.11 42.12
N GLY A 187 47.07 -10.20 42.91
CA GLY A 187 46.54 -8.93 42.47
C GLY A 187 45.37 -9.05 41.49
N PHE A 188 44.60 -10.14 41.56
CA PHE A 188 43.60 -10.52 40.61
C PHE A 188 42.20 -10.60 41.28
N GLU A 189 41.19 -10.08 40.56
CA GLU A 189 39.78 -10.23 40.98
C GLU A 189 39.23 -11.53 40.43
N ASP A 190 38.86 -12.44 41.32
CA ASP A 190 38.20 -13.70 40.94
C ASP A 190 36.69 -13.53 41.07
N LYS A 191 35.98 -13.47 39.94
CA LYS A 191 34.55 -13.29 39.87
C LYS A 191 33.89 -14.60 39.57
N ASP A 192 33.08 -15.11 40.47
CA ASP A 192 32.36 -16.40 40.29
C ASP A 192 31.42 -16.38 39.09
N ILE A 193 30.75 -15.25 38.83
CA ILE A 193 29.80 -15.10 37.73
C ILE A 193 30.07 -13.76 37.03
N ILE A 194 30.21 -13.80 35.70
CA ILE A 194 30.38 -12.62 34.86
C ILE A 194 29.22 -12.59 33.89
N ILE A 195 28.40 -11.54 33.96
CA ILE A 195 27.29 -11.28 33.06
C ILE A 195 27.71 -10.15 32.11
N THR A 196 27.90 -10.48 30.85
CA THR A 196 28.26 -9.51 29.81
C THR A 196 27.04 -9.28 28.94
N PRO A 197 26.56 -8.04 28.81
CA PRO A 197 25.50 -7.76 27.87
C PRO A 197 25.99 -8.10 26.47
N LEU A 198 25.17 -8.83 25.69
CA LEU A 198 25.43 -9.04 24.29
C LEU A 198 25.23 -7.69 23.61
N GLU A 199 26.28 -7.19 22.98
CA GLU A 199 26.12 -6.01 22.12
C GLU A 199 25.14 -6.33 21.02
N SER A 200 24.03 -5.58 20.98
CA SER A 200 23.10 -5.67 19.87
C SER A 200 23.83 -5.27 18.61
N PHE A 201 23.98 -6.19 17.66
CA PHE A 201 24.52 -5.89 16.33
C PHE A 201 23.64 -4.87 15.59
N PHE A 202 22.41 -4.69 16.04
CA PHE A 202 21.45 -3.77 15.46
C PHE A 202 21.33 -2.51 16.33
N LYS A 203 21.89 -1.43 15.86
CA LYS A 203 21.62 -0.09 16.36
C LYS A 203 20.21 0.25 15.92
N GLY A 204 19.30 0.51 16.85
CA GLY A 204 17.90 0.83 16.52
C GLY A 204 17.83 1.93 15.45
N GLY A 205 17.11 1.71 14.38
CA GLY A 205 16.97 2.67 13.28
C GLY A 205 17.47 2.19 11.90
N GLU A 206 18.17 1.07 11.81
CA GLU A 206 18.74 0.56 10.55
C GLU A 206 17.72 0.37 9.44
N TYR A 207 16.47 0.05 9.79
CA TYR A 207 15.37 -0.16 8.80
C TYR A 207 14.45 1.06 8.63
N ILE A 208 14.83 2.23 9.15
CA ILE A 208 14.06 3.45 8.94
C ILE A 208 14.23 3.92 7.49
N GLU A 209 15.47 3.87 6.99
CA GLU A 209 15.80 4.26 5.62
C GLU A 209 15.11 3.33 4.62
N ASP A 210 15.19 2.02 4.81
CA ASP A 210 14.48 1.03 3.97
C ASP A 210 12.95 1.26 4.00
N SER A 211 12.39 1.54 5.17
CA SER A 211 10.96 1.83 5.32
C SER A 211 10.56 3.15 4.63
N GLU A 212 11.42 4.15 4.64
CA GLU A 212 11.22 5.41 3.94
C GLU A 212 11.33 5.21 2.43
N GLU A 213 12.33 4.47 1.95
CA GLU A 213 12.51 4.13 0.54
C GLU A 213 11.29 3.39 0.00
N VAL A 214 10.84 2.33 0.67
CA VAL A 214 9.66 1.56 0.29
C VAL A 214 8.42 2.45 0.22
N SER A 215 8.21 3.30 1.23
CA SER A 215 7.06 4.22 1.25
C SER A 215 7.10 5.20 0.07
N ASN A 216 8.29 5.72 -0.25
CA ASN A 216 8.47 6.62 -1.38
C ASN A 216 8.25 5.91 -2.72
N MET A 217 8.74 4.68 -2.87
CA MET A 217 8.54 3.89 -4.09
C MET A 217 7.08 3.45 -4.29
N MET A 218 6.37 3.14 -3.21
CA MET A 218 4.92 2.89 -3.27
C MET A 218 4.15 4.15 -3.68
N CYS A 219 4.45 5.30 -3.10
CA CYS A 219 3.85 6.57 -3.49
C CYS A 219 4.14 6.91 -4.94
N TYR A 220 5.39 6.73 -5.39
CA TYR A 220 5.78 6.95 -6.77
C TYR A 220 5.02 6.03 -7.74
N GLY A 221 4.91 4.74 -7.41
CA GLY A 221 4.14 3.79 -8.22
C GLY A 221 2.63 4.07 -8.26
N MET A 222 2.10 4.72 -7.22
CA MET A 222 0.72 5.21 -7.18
C MET A 222 0.53 6.59 -7.81
N GLY A 223 1.63 7.23 -8.26
CA GLY A 223 1.58 8.56 -8.87
C GLY A 223 1.21 9.67 -7.87
N VAL A 224 1.46 9.46 -6.58
CA VAL A 224 1.14 10.44 -5.52
C VAL A 224 2.42 10.88 -4.82
N HIS A 225 2.60 12.18 -4.64
CA HIS A 225 3.77 12.67 -3.92
C HIS A 225 3.65 12.37 -2.41
N PRO A 226 4.69 11.79 -1.76
CA PRO A 226 4.64 11.40 -0.34
C PRO A 226 4.19 12.53 0.59
N SER A 227 4.58 13.74 0.29
CA SER A 227 4.27 14.93 1.08
C SER A 227 2.78 15.32 1.06
N ILE A 228 2.00 14.86 0.07
CA ILE A 228 0.54 15.11 0.00
C ILE A 228 -0.22 14.19 0.96
N ILE A 229 0.27 12.96 1.10
CA ILE A 229 -0.34 11.97 2.01
C ILE A 229 0.00 12.28 3.47
N GLY A 230 1.15 12.88 3.71
CA GLY A 230 1.68 13.18 5.05
C GLY A 230 3.12 12.72 5.20
N ALA A 231 3.64 12.78 6.41
CA ALA A 231 5.01 12.37 6.68
C ALA A 231 5.17 10.85 6.47
N ALA A 232 6.15 10.48 5.64
CA ALA A 232 6.59 9.10 5.55
C ALA A 232 7.12 8.62 6.93
N PRO A 233 7.00 7.33 7.26
CA PRO A 233 7.61 6.80 8.48
C PRO A 233 9.12 7.09 8.47
N GLY A 234 9.61 7.86 9.43
CA GLY A 234 11.02 8.23 9.54
C GLY A 234 11.22 9.68 9.90
N LYS A 235 11.80 10.44 9.02
CA LYS A 235 12.05 11.87 9.22
C LYS A 235 10.92 12.68 8.59
N GLY A 236 10.06 13.26 9.41
CA GLY A 236 9.02 14.16 8.93
C GLY A 236 9.64 15.34 8.17
N LYS A 237 9.37 15.42 6.87
CA LYS A 237 9.69 16.62 6.08
C LYS A 237 8.53 17.59 6.25
N SER A 238 8.79 18.74 6.85
CA SER A 238 7.87 19.86 6.87
C SER A 238 7.79 20.42 5.46
N ILE A 239 6.59 20.52 4.89
CA ILE A 239 6.35 21.12 3.60
C ILE A 239 6.07 22.60 3.79
N ASN A 240 6.67 23.43 2.94
CA ASN A 240 6.33 24.84 2.81
C ASN A 240 4.93 24.97 2.15
N GLY A 241 4.14 25.96 2.58
CA GLY A 241 2.80 26.19 2.03
C GLY A 241 2.80 26.48 0.52
N THR A 242 3.87 27.04 -0.04
CA THR A 242 4.04 27.23 -1.48
C THR A 242 4.27 25.89 -2.19
N GLU A 243 5.17 25.07 -1.67
CA GLU A 243 5.45 23.74 -2.19
C GLU A 243 4.20 22.86 -2.16
N ALA A 244 3.44 22.88 -1.07
CA ALA A 244 2.18 22.14 -0.96
C ALA A 244 1.17 22.51 -2.06
N ARG A 245 1.07 23.80 -2.42
CA ARG A 245 0.18 24.26 -3.49
C ARG A 245 0.65 23.83 -4.87
N GLU A 246 1.95 23.90 -5.12
CA GLU A 246 2.53 23.45 -6.40
C GLU A 246 2.33 21.96 -6.59
N LEU A 247 2.66 21.16 -5.58
CA LEU A 247 2.44 19.71 -5.60
C LEU A 247 0.97 19.35 -5.80
N PHE A 248 0.07 20.05 -5.12
CA PHE A 248 -1.37 19.84 -5.28
C PHE A 248 -1.86 20.17 -6.70
N THR A 249 -1.32 21.23 -7.32
CA THR A 249 -1.63 21.60 -8.70
C THR A 249 -1.13 20.57 -9.70
N ILE A 250 0.08 20.05 -9.48
CA ILE A 250 0.66 18.97 -10.30
C ILE A 250 -0.20 17.71 -10.19
N GLU A 251 -0.58 17.32 -8.98
CA GLU A 251 -1.45 16.17 -8.73
C GLU A 251 -2.79 16.27 -9.43
N GLN A 252 -3.42 17.45 -9.40
CA GLN A 252 -4.66 17.70 -10.14
C GLN A 252 -4.47 17.53 -11.65
N ALA A 253 -3.35 17.99 -12.19
CA ALA A 253 -3.03 17.84 -13.60
C ALA A 253 -2.85 16.35 -13.98
N LEU A 254 -2.20 15.55 -13.14
CA LEU A 254 -2.04 14.11 -13.32
C LEU A 254 -3.37 13.36 -13.25
N MET A 255 -4.30 13.82 -12.40
CA MET A 255 -5.64 13.24 -12.28
C MET A 255 -6.57 13.56 -13.46
N LYS A 256 -6.22 14.51 -14.31
CA LYS A 256 -7.07 14.96 -15.42
C LYS A 256 -7.54 13.85 -16.34
N MET A 257 -6.67 12.92 -16.68
CA MET A 257 -7.01 11.77 -17.55
C MET A 257 -8.11 10.89 -16.93
N TYR A 258 -8.07 10.66 -15.61
CA TYR A 258 -9.06 9.85 -14.90
C TYR A 258 -10.40 10.60 -14.77
N GLN A 259 -10.35 11.91 -14.55
CA GLN A 259 -11.53 12.77 -14.53
C GLN A 259 -12.24 12.76 -15.88
N ASP A 260 -11.50 12.94 -16.98
CA ASP A 260 -12.05 12.91 -18.32
C ASP A 260 -12.69 11.58 -18.68
N LEU A 261 -12.06 10.46 -18.30
CA LEU A 261 -12.64 9.12 -18.47
C LEU A 261 -13.97 8.99 -17.70
N THR A 262 -14.04 9.50 -16.48
CA THR A 262 -15.26 9.46 -15.66
C THR A 262 -16.38 10.31 -16.26
N LEU A 263 -16.05 11.42 -16.93
CA LEU A 263 -16.99 12.32 -17.57
C LEU A 263 -17.45 11.82 -18.96
N GLU A 264 -16.73 10.92 -19.60
CA GLU A 264 -17.03 10.42 -20.95
C GLU A 264 -18.49 9.95 -21.12
N PRO A 265 -19.11 9.16 -20.21
CA PRO A 265 -20.49 8.75 -20.33
C PRO A 265 -21.48 9.91 -20.36
N LEU A 266 -21.19 11.04 -19.71
CA LEU A 266 -22.02 12.23 -19.73
C LEU A 266 -22.02 12.90 -21.09
N TYR A 267 -20.89 12.88 -21.79
CA TYR A 267 -20.81 13.36 -23.17
C TYR A 267 -21.61 12.47 -24.13
N PHE A 268 -21.77 11.18 -23.84
CA PHE A 268 -22.67 10.30 -24.60
C PHE A 268 -24.13 10.71 -24.40
N VAL A 269 -24.52 11.00 -23.16
CA VAL A 269 -25.87 11.51 -22.87
C VAL A 269 -26.14 12.82 -23.58
N LYS A 270 -25.17 13.76 -23.49
CA LYS A 270 -25.25 15.04 -24.18
C LYS A 270 -25.48 14.86 -25.69
N ALA A 271 -24.67 13.99 -26.33
CA ALA A 271 -24.74 13.76 -27.76
C ALA A 271 -26.04 13.08 -28.20
N ILE A 272 -26.56 12.12 -27.42
CA ILE A 272 -27.79 11.40 -27.75
C ILE A 272 -29.04 12.26 -27.50
N ASN A 273 -29.05 13.02 -26.42
CA ASN A 273 -30.17 13.91 -26.07
C ASN A 273 -30.12 15.24 -26.83
N GLN A 274 -29.14 15.45 -27.71
CA GLN A 274 -28.94 16.68 -28.48
C GLN A 274 -28.89 17.95 -27.62
N TRP A 275 -28.22 17.85 -26.47
CA TRP A 275 -28.06 19.01 -25.60
C TRP A 275 -27.21 20.11 -26.29
N PRO A 276 -27.37 21.38 -25.89
CA PRO A 276 -26.62 22.48 -26.45
C PRO A 276 -25.10 22.23 -26.44
N LYS A 277 -24.41 22.74 -27.46
CA LYS A 277 -22.96 22.50 -27.62
C LYS A 277 -22.12 23.19 -26.55
N ASP A 278 -22.63 24.25 -25.98
CA ASP A 278 -22.03 25.09 -24.93
C ASP A 278 -22.04 24.48 -23.53
N ILE A 279 -22.74 23.33 -23.35
CA ILE A 279 -22.69 22.60 -22.09
C ILE A 279 -21.36 21.83 -22.01
N TYR A 280 -20.58 22.10 -20.97
CA TYR A 280 -19.35 21.37 -20.63
C TYR A 280 -19.50 20.70 -19.28
N PHE A 281 -18.90 19.52 -19.15
CA PHE A 281 -18.80 18.81 -17.88
C PHE A 281 -17.41 19.00 -17.32
N ALA A 282 -17.33 19.29 -16.04
CA ALA A 282 -16.06 19.46 -15.34
C ALA A 282 -16.15 18.87 -13.93
N VAL A 283 -15.04 18.40 -13.44
CA VAL A 283 -14.88 18.05 -12.03
C VAL A 283 -14.45 19.29 -11.28
N THR A 284 -15.14 19.60 -10.20
CA THR A 284 -14.77 20.72 -9.34
C THR A 284 -13.49 20.37 -8.59
N ASN A 285 -12.42 21.10 -8.86
CA ASN A 285 -11.15 20.96 -8.14
C ASN A 285 -11.12 21.92 -6.94
N CYS A 286 -10.55 21.43 -5.84
CA CYS A 286 -10.26 22.28 -4.69
C CYS A 286 -9.05 23.17 -4.99
N GLN A 287 -9.08 24.40 -4.49
CA GLN A 287 -7.92 25.29 -4.53
C GLN A 287 -7.40 25.52 -3.11
N LEU A 288 -6.10 25.34 -2.94
CA LEU A 288 -5.45 25.67 -1.70
C LEU A 288 -5.15 27.18 -1.69
N THR A 289 -5.80 27.92 -0.82
CA THR A 289 -5.56 29.35 -0.63
C THR A 289 -4.63 29.58 0.55
N THR A 290 -3.76 30.59 0.48
CA THR A 290 -2.99 31.05 1.62
C THR A 290 -3.82 31.96 2.51
N LEU A 291 -3.60 31.87 3.81
CA LEU A 291 -4.13 32.81 4.79
C LEU A 291 -3.41 34.18 4.74
N ASP A 292 -2.26 34.25 4.07
CA ASP A 292 -1.48 35.49 3.94
C ASP A 292 -2.21 36.50 3.07
N LYS A 293 -2.69 37.56 3.70
CA LYS A 293 -3.30 38.71 3.06
C LYS A 293 -2.26 39.75 2.57
N GLY A 294 -0.98 39.34 2.45
CA GLY A 294 0.10 40.23 2.00
C GLY A 294 0.03 40.56 0.51
N THR A 295 0.70 41.64 0.12
CA THR A 295 0.78 42.16 -1.26
C THR A 295 1.35 41.21 -2.31
N GLY A 296 1.75 39.99 -1.93
CA GLY A 296 2.21 38.93 -2.82
C GLY A 296 1.27 37.71 -2.89
N ALA A 297 0.08 37.77 -2.26
CA ALA A 297 -0.89 36.67 -2.35
C ALA A 297 -1.40 36.58 -3.79
N THR A 298 -1.14 35.45 -4.44
CA THR A 298 -1.56 35.17 -5.82
C THR A 298 -3.07 35.30 -5.91
N LYS A 299 -3.57 36.19 -6.71
CA LYS A 299 -4.97 36.25 -7.09
C LYS A 299 -5.37 34.89 -7.69
N ASN A 300 -6.56 34.43 -7.34
CA ASN A 300 -7.16 33.22 -7.87
C ASN A 300 -6.87 33.03 -9.37
N THR A 301 -6.12 32.01 -9.72
CA THR A 301 -5.99 31.53 -11.11
C THR A 301 -7.08 30.52 -11.46
N GLY A 302 -8.15 30.44 -10.68
CA GLY A 302 -9.33 29.70 -11.04
C GLY A 302 -10.09 30.43 -12.13
N LEU A 303 -10.53 29.72 -13.15
CA LEU A 303 -11.49 30.16 -14.17
C LEU A 303 -12.82 30.59 -13.48
N THR A 304 -12.84 31.74 -12.87
CA THR A 304 -14.08 32.45 -12.63
C THR A 304 -14.41 33.14 -13.94
N PRO A 305 -15.60 32.93 -14.53
CA PRO A 305 -16.05 33.74 -15.64
C PRO A 305 -16.00 35.21 -15.15
N GLU A 306 -15.30 36.06 -15.89
CA GLU A 306 -15.32 37.49 -15.67
C GLU A 306 -16.79 37.93 -15.68
N THR A 307 -17.30 38.24 -14.52
CA THR A 307 -18.54 38.99 -14.43
C THR A 307 -18.14 40.41 -14.86
N GLU A 308 -18.47 40.80 -16.08
CA GLU A 308 -18.38 42.15 -16.55
C GLU A 308 -19.05 43.07 -15.51
N GLN A 309 -18.24 43.81 -14.79
CA GLN A 309 -18.74 44.95 -14.04
C GLN A 309 -19.04 46.07 -15.05
N LYS A 310 -20.34 46.29 -15.25
CA LYS A 310 -20.84 47.57 -15.82
C LYS A 310 -20.69 48.66 -14.78
#